data_1fa82f03e616cf7fd0e8797b46d2d014
#
_entry.id   1fa82f03e616cf7fd0e8797b46d2d014
#
_cell.length_a   1.000
_cell.length_b   1.000
_cell.length_c   1.000
_cell.angle_alpha   90.00
_cell.angle_beta   90.00
_cell.angle_gamma   90.00
#
_symmetry.space_group_name_H-M   'P 1'
#
loop_
_entity.id
_entity.type
_entity.pdbx_description
1 polymer ?
#
loop_
_entity_poly.entity_id
_entity_poly.type
_entity_poly.pdbx_seq_one_letter_code
_entity_poly.pdbx_strand_id
1 'polypeptide(L)'
;MGANLRPVVIAALVAGLLAGYGIAMPVGAVAAYLVALTARTSLRTGVFAALGVATADGVYALIAVCGGAALASALRPVTLPLRWGSAVVLIALAAHGARTAIRRYREGRDGTRAARAASGAARAYLGLWAMTMMNPLTVVYFMALVLGRQTAAAPERASQVVFVLAVFVASASWQLALAGGGAFLGRALTGSRGRLITAMASSILIGGLALHLLIAAL
;
A
#
# COMPACT_ATOMS: atom_id res chain seq x y z
N MET A 1 -7.29 6.09 -40.02
CA MET A 1 -7.25 6.58 -38.60
C MET A 1 -6.82 5.50 -37.59
N GLY A 2 -6.61 4.25 -37.95
CA GLY A 2 -6.29 3.15 -37.01
C GLY A 2 -4.82 2.77 -36.85
N ALA A 3 -3.91 3.27 -37.67
CA ALA A 3 -2.51 2.78 -37.70
C ALA A 3 -1.62 3.31 -36.58
N ASN A 4 -1.92 4.45 -35.95
CA ASN A 4 -1.10 5.09 -34.92
C ASN A 4 -1.54 4.81 -33.46
N LEU A 5 -2.65 4.12 -33.24
CA LEU A 5 -3.17 3.80 -31.90
C LEU A 5 -2.32 2.75 -31.15
N ARG A 6 -1.83 1.74 -31.86
CA ARG A 6 -1.06 0.63 -31.26
C ARG A 6 0.18 1.08 -30.50
N PRO A 7 1.10 1.90 -31.08
CA PRO A 7 2.31 2.31 -30.38
C PRO A 7 2.01 3.20 -29.17
N VAL A 8 0.99 4.06 -29.24
CA VAL A 8 0.57 4.93 -28.13
C VAL A 8 -0.01 4.12 -26.96
N VAL A 9 -0.82 3.11 -27.25
CA VAL A 9 -1.40 2.21 -26.24
C VAL A 9 -0.30 1.36 -25.58
N ILE A 10 0.64 0.83 -26.36
CA ILE A 10 1.78 0.06 -25.83
C ILE A 10 2.66 0.95 -24.93
N ALA A 11 2.96 2.17 -25.36
CA ALA A 11 3.71 3.12 -24.54
C ALA A 11 2.99 3.45 -23.23
N ALA A 12 1.67 3.64 -23.26
CA ALA A 12 0.86 3.86 -22.06
C ALA A 12 0.86 2.65 -21.12
N LEU A 13 0.78 1.43 -21.67
CA LEU A 13 0.87 0.17 -20.91
C LEU A 13 2.22 0.06 -20.20
N VAL A 14 3.31 0.22 -20.91
CA VAL A 14 4.68 0.13 -20.36
C VAL A 14 4.89 1.21 -19.30
N ALA A 15 4.51 2.46 -19.59
CA ALA A 15 4.61 3.57 -18.62
C ALA A 15 3.77 3.31 -17.37
N GLY A 16 2.56 2.75 -17.51
CA GLY A 16 1.69 2.40 -16.39
C GLY A 16 2.27 1.26 -15.54
N LEU A 17 2.81 0.22 -16.16
CA LEU A 17 3.48 -0.88 -15.45
C LEU A 17 4.70 -0.37 -14.68
N LEU A 18 5.57 0.42 -15.31
CA LEU A 18 6.74 1.01 -14.65
C LEU A 18 6.34 1.93 -13.50
N ALA A 19 5.32 2.77 -13.68
CA ALA A 19 4.81 3.62 -12.62
C ALA A 19 4.21 2.81 -11.46
N GLY A 20 3.43 1.77 -11.76
CA GLY A 20 2.81 0.92 -10.75
C GLY A 20 3.84 0.11 -9.94
N TYR A 21 4.81 -0.49 -10.58
CA TYR A 21 5.91 -1.16 -9.87
C TYR A 21 6.80 -0.16 -9.14
N GLY A 22 7.06 1.02 -9.71
CA GLY A 22 7.87 2.06 -9.10
C GLY A 22 7.32 2.54 -7.76
N ILE A 23 5.99 2.62 -7.60
CA ILE A 23 5.37 2.98 -6.31
C ILE A 23 5.21 1.77 -5.38
N ALA A 24 4.97 0.58 -5.91
CA ALA A 24 4.67 -0.61 -5.12
C ALA A 24 5.90 -1.31 -4.55
N MET A 25 7.03 -1.33 -5.27
CA MET A 25 8.25 -2.03 -4.87
C MET A 25 8.97 -1.46 -3.65
N PRO A 26 9.07 -0.13 -3.45
CA PRO A 26 9.70 0.38 -2.24
C PRO A 26 9.00 -0.13 -0.99
N VAL A 27 9.71 -0.98 -0.22
CA VAL A 27 9.14 -1.61 0.99
C VAL A 27 9.05 -0.55 2.09
N GLY A 28 7.85 -0.01 2.24
CA GLY A 28 7.52 0.94 3.29
C GLY A 28 6.66 0.31 4.39
N ALA A 29 6.15 1.16 5.29
CA ALA A 29 5.33 0.75 6.42
C ALA A 29 4.02 0.04 6.00
N VAL A 30 3.42 0.43 4.87
CA VAL A 30 2.21 -0.20 4.31
C VAL A 30 2.50 -1.65 3.90
N ALA A 31 3.59 -1.88 3.16
CA ALA A 31 4.01 -3.22 2.75
C ALA A 31 4.36 -4.10 3.96
N ALA A 32 5.12 -3.57 4.92
CA ALA A 32 5.45 -4.27 6.17
C ALA A 32 4.17 -4.64 6.96
N TYR A 33 3.20 -3.73 7.03
CA TYR A 33 1.92 -3.99 7.68
C TYR A 33 1.09 -5.04 6.95
N LEU A 34 1.05 -5.02 5.60
CA LEU A 34 0.37 -6.02 4.78
C LEU A 34 0.92 -7.44 5.04
N VAL A 35 2.25 -7.60 5.01
CA VAL A 35 2.93 -8.88 5.29
C VAL A 35 2.60 -9.34 6.72
N ALA A 36 2.73 -8.46 7.71
CA ALA A 36 2.43 -8.75 9.10
C ALA A 36 0.96 -9.11 9.34
N LEU A 37 0.04 -8.39 8.71
CA LEU A 37 -1.41 -8.67 8.78
C LEU A 37 -1.69 -10.06 8.22
N THR A 38 -1.16 -10.38 7.04
CA THR A 38 -1.38 -11.66 6.37
C THR A 38 -0.79 -12.82 7.17
N ALA A 39 0.43 -12.67 7.70
CA ALA A 39 1.07 -13.66 8.55
C ALA A 39 0.27 -14.00 9.82
N ARG A 40 -0.42 -13.00 10.38
CA ARG A 40 -1.20 -13.15 11.63
C ARG A 40 -2.65 -13.59 11.42
N THR A 41 -3.18 -13.45 10.20
CA THR A 41 -4.60 -13.72 9.92
C THR A 41 -4.77 -14.86 8.92
N SER A 42 -4.88 -14.54 7.65
CA SER A 42 -5.03 -15.51 6.57
C SER A 42 -4.65 -14.91 5.22
N LEU A 43 -4.34 -15.76 4.25
CA LEU A 43 -4.11 -15.34 2.87
C LEU A 43 -5.31 -14.59 2.31
N ARG A 44 -6.54 -15.03 2.60
CA ARG A 44 -7.76 -14.34 2.16
C ARG A 44 -7.79 -12.90 2.64
N THR A 45 -7.53 -12.66 3.92
CA THR A 45 -7.46 -11.30 4.48
C THR A 45 -6.35 -10.49 3.82
N GLY A 46 -5.18 -11.11 3.59
CA GLY A 46 -4.06 -10.48 2.88
C GLY A 46 -4.38 -10.10 1.44
N VAL A 47 -5.08 -10.95 0.71
CA VAL A 47 -5.52 -10.65 -0.67
C VAL A 47 -6.44 -9.43 -0.70
N PHE A 48 -7.43 -9.35 0.19
CA PHE A 48 -8.30 -8.16 0.25
C PHE A 48 -7.54 -6.90 0.67
N ALA A 49 -6.60 -7.02 1.60
CA ALA A 49 -5.73 -5.92 1.99
C ALA A 49 -4.84 -5.45 0.83
N ALA A 50 -4.24 -6.38 0.08
CA ALA A 50 -3.43 -6.12 -1.11
C ALA A 50 -4.24 -5.39 -2.19
N LEU A 51 -5.48 -5.84 -2.45
CA LEU A 51 -6.39 -5.17 -3.38
C LEU A 51 -6.78 -3.76 -2.91
N GLY A 52 -6.89 -3.55 -1.60
CA GLY A 52 -7.11 -2.20 -1.04
C GLY A 52 -5.98 -1.24 -1.39
N VAL A 53 -4.71 -1.67 -1.23
CA VAL A 53 -3.53 -0.88 -1.64
C VAL A 53 -3.55 -0.61 -3.14
N ALA A 54 -3.74 -1.65 -3.96
CA ALA A 54 -3.74 -1.52 -5.42
C ALA A 54 -4.85 -0.59 -5.92
N THR A 55 -6.03 -0.64 -5.29
CA THR A 55 -7.14 0.28 -5.63
C THR A 55 -6.79 1.73 -5.29
N ALA A 56 -6.10 1.98 -4.18
CA ALA A 56 -5.63 3.30 -3.83
C ALA A 56 -4.63 3.84 -4.87
N ASP A 57 -3.67 3.02 -5.30
CA ASP A 57 -2.71 3.38 -6.33
C ASP A 57 -3.39 3.65 -7.69
N GLY A 58 -4.40 2.82 -8.04
CA GLY A 58 -5.22 3.03 -9.23
C GLY A 58 -6.02 4.33 -9.18
N VAL A 59 -6.59 4.68 -8.02
CA VAL A 59 -7.29 5.95 -7.82
C VAL A 59 -6.32 7.13 -7.96
N TYR A 60 -5.14 7.06 -7.39
CA TYR A 60 -4.12 8.09 -7.58
C TYR A 60 -3.68 8.22 -9.05
N ALA A 61 -3.53 7.09 -9.76
CA ALA A 61 -3.22 7.11 -11.18
C ALA A 61 -4.34 7.78 -12.00
N LEU A 62 -5.61 7.50 -11.66
CA LEU A 62 -6.77 8.15 -12.29
C LEU A 62 -6.79 9.66 -12.02
N ILE A 63 -6.58 10.06 -10.77
CA ILE A 63 -6.48 11.47 -10.37
C ILE A 63 -5.31 12.15 -11.11
N ALA A 64 -4.17 11.49 -11.22
CA ALA A 64 -3.00 12.00 -11.93
C ALA A 64 -3.27 12.22 -13.42
N VAL A 65 -4.02 11.33 -14.05
CA VAL A 65 -4.39 11.42 -15.47
C VAL A 65 -5.43 12.51 -15.72
N CYS A 66 -6.42 12.66 -14.82
CA CYS A 66 -7.51 13.62 -14.96
C CYS A 66 -7.15 15.02 -14.44
N GLY A 67 -6.34 15.11 -13.38
CA GLY A 67 -6.15 16.33 -12.60
C GLY A 67 -5.02 17.26 -13.09
N GLY A 68 -4.07 16.76 -13.84
CA GLY A 68 -2.97 17.54 -14.37
C GLY A 68 -2.22 18.42 -13.33
N ALA A 69 -1.64 19.53 -13.80
CA ALA A 69 -0.84 20.46 -12.99
C ALA A 69 -1.61 21.17 -11.87
N ALA A 70 -2.89 21.44 -12.08
CA ALA A 70 -3.72 22.12 -11.09
C ALA A 70 -3.84 21.30 -9.78
N LEU A 71 -3.91 19.97 -9.89
CA LEU A 71 -3.96 19.10 -8.73
C LEU A 71 -2.62 19.04 -7.99
N ALA A 72 -1.50 19.03 -8.71
CA ALA A 72 -0.17 19.00 -8.10
C ALA A 72 0.07 20.24 -7.23
N SER A 73 -0.36 21.41 -7.67
CA SER A 73 -0.25 22.65 -6.88
C SER A 73 -1.16 22.64 -5.64
N ALA A 74 -2.38 22.10 -5.76
CA ALA A 74 -3.34 21.99 -4.66
C ALA A 74 -2.90 20.99 -3.57
N LEU A 75 -2.13 19.96 -3.93
CA LEU A 75 -1.67 18.92 -2.98
C LEU A 75 -0.40 19.34 -2.20
N ARG A 76 0.39 20.26 -2.69
CA ARG A 76 1.62 20.72 -2.01
C ARG A 76 1.42 21.11 -0.54
N PRO A 77 0.43 21.96 -0.17
CA PRO A 77 0.26 22.39 1.23
C PRO A 77 -0.18 21.27 2.18
N VAL A 78 -0.78 20.19 1.65
CA VAL A 78 -1.29 19.08 2.49
C VAL A 78 -0.30 17.94 2.69
N THR A 79 0.88 17.97 2.05
CA THR A 79 1.87 16.89 2.16
C THR A 79 2.44 16.75 3.58
N LEU A 80 2.70 17.86 4.27
CA LEU A 80 3.24 17.85 5.63
C LEU A 80 2.21 17.32 6.64
N PRO A 81 0.98 17.84 6.74
CA PRO A 81 -0.04 17.26 7.61
C PRO A 81 -0.34 15.79 7.28
N LEU A 82 -0.26 15.39 6.01
CA LEU A 82 -0.44 14.00 5.61
C LEU A 82 0.68 13.08 6.15
N ARG A 83 1.94 13.56 6.16
CA ARG A 83 3.08 12.83 6.76
C ARG A 83 2.87 12.60 8.26
N TRP A 84 2.50 13.65 8.99
CA TRP A 84 2.23 13.54 10.43
C TRP A 84 1.07 12.60 10.72
N GLY A 85 -0.04 12.74 10.01
CA GLY A 85 -1.21 11.87 10.14
C GLY A 85 -0.87 10.40 9.88
N SER A 86 -0.13 10.12 8.81
CA SER A 86 0.29 8.75 8.47
C SER A 86 1.21 8.15 9.54
N ALA A 87 2.18 8.92 10.04
CA ALA A 87 3.10 8.45 11.07
C ALA A 87 2.36 8.12 12.38
N VAL A 88 1.41 8.96 12.81
CA VAL A 88 0.58 8.71 14.00
C VAL A 88 -0.24 7.42 13.85
N VAL A 89 -0.89 7.23 12.69
CA VAL A 89 -1.67 6.01 12.40
C VAL A 89 -0.78 4.76 12.43
N LEU A 90 0.41 4.83 11.84
CA LEU A 90 1.36 3.71 11.81
C LEU A 90 1.88 3.37 13.20
N ILE A 91 2.23 4.37 14.01
CA ILE A 91 2.65 4.17 15.41
C ILE A 91 1.52 3.53 16.22
N ALA A 92 0.28 4.03 16.08
CA ALA A 92 -0.88 3.46 16.76
C ALA A 92 -1.12 2.00 16.37
N LEU A 93 -1.00 1.65 15.09
CA LEU A 93 -1.13 0.27 14.59
C LEU A 93 0.01 -0.63 15.08
N ALA A 94 1.25 -0.14 15.10
CA ALA A 94 2.41 -0.86 15.63
C ALA A 94 2.23 -1.14 17.14
N ALA A 95 1.86 -0.14 17.92
CA ALA A 95 1.60 -0.27 19.34
C ALA A 95 0.42 -1.22 19.64
N HIS A 96 -0.69 -1.10 18.89
CA HIS A 96 -1.83 -2.01 19.01
C HIS A 96 -1.45 -3.45 18.67
N GLY A 97 -0.69 -3.65 17.61
CA GLY A 97 -0.20 -4.97 17.18
C GLY A 97 0.70 -5.62 18.25
N ALA A 98 1.65 -4.86 18.79
CA ALA A 98 2.55 -5.33 19.84
C ALA A 98 1.78 -5.68 21.14
N ARG A 99 0.92 -4.79 21.62
CA ARG A 99 0.08 -5.02 22.82
C ARG A 99 -0.79 -6.26 22.66
N THR A 100 -1.43 -6.43 21.53
CA THR A 100 -2.29 -7.59 21.25
C THR A 100 -1.48 -8.88 21.21
N ALA A 101 -0.28 -8.88 20.64
CA ALA A 101 0.59 -10.03 20.58
C ALA A 101 1.08 -10.46 21.99
N ILE A 102 1.53 -9.49 22.79
CA ILE A 102 1.97 -9.73 24.18
C ILE A 102 0.81 -10.28 25.02
N ARG A 103 -0.37 -9.67 24.93
CA ARG A 103 -1.56 -10.12 25.67
C ARG A 103 -1.92 -11.57 25.34
N ARG A 104 -1.98 -11.93 24.05
CA ARG A 104 -2.29 -13.30 23.60
C ARG A 104 -1.25 -14.31 24.04
N TYR A 105 0.04 -13.92 24.03
CA TYR A 105 1.12 -14.77 24.51
C TYR A 105 0.98 -15.05 26.03
N ARG A 106 0.67 -14.01 26.83
CA ARG A 106 0.48 -14.13 28.28
C ARG A 106 -0.78 -14.95 28.67
N GLU A 107 -1.86 -14.82 27.88
CA GLU A 107 -3.11 -15.53 28.12
C GLU A 107 -3.07 -17.01 27.69
N GLY A 108 -1.97 -17.50 27.11
CA GLY A 108 -1.83 -18.87 26.61
C GLY A 108 -2.89 -19.26 25.56
N ARG A 109 -3.63 -18.29 25.06
CA ARG A 109 -4.71 -18.52 24.11
C ARG A 109 -4.14 -18.75 22.71
N ASP A 110 -4.34 -19.96 22.21
CA ASP A 110 -4.17 -20.25 20.78
C ASP A 110 -5.17 -19.42 19.98
N GLY A 111 -4.67 -18.24 19.55
CA GLY A 111 -5.47 -17.17 19.00
C GLY A 111 -6.03 -17.40 17.59
N THR A 112 -6.28 -18.66 17.20
CA THR A 112 -6.76 -18.99 15.85
C THR A 112 -8.24 -18.61 15.62
N ARG A 113 -9.07 -18.53 16.66
CA ARG A 113 -10.49 -18.19 16.53
C ARG A 113 -10.79 -16.69 16.64
N ALA A 114 -10.13 -15.97 17.58
CA ALA A 114 -10.39 -14.56 17.79
C ALA A 114 -9.80 -13.65 16.71
N ALA A 115 -8.66 -14.03 16.11
CA ALA A 115 -8.09 -13.28 14.97
C ALA A 115 -8.94 -13.39 13.70
N ARG A 116 -9.65 -14.52 13.51
CA ARG A 116 -10.57 -14.70 12.37
C ARG A 116 -11.84 -13.85 12.48
N ALA A 117 -12.30 -13.54 13.69
CA ALA A 117 -13.51 -12.75 13.91
C ALA A 117 -13.26 -11.23 13.86
N ALA A 118 -12.04 -10.76 14.10
CA ALA A 118 -11.77 -9.34 14.30
C ALA A 118 -11.40 -8.56 13.02
N SER A 119 -11.03 -9.24 11.94
CA SER A 119 -10.68 -8.58 10.68
C SER A 119 -11.42 -9.24 9.53
N GLY A 120 -12.67 -8.86 9.31
CA GLY A 120 -13.36 -9.19 8.07
C GLY A 120 -12.54 -8.69 6.87
N ALA A 121 -12.55 -9.42 5.77
CA ALA A 121 -11.86 -9.06 4.53
C ALA A 121 -12.12 -7.60 4.11
N ALA A 122 -13.36 -7.12 4.31
CA ALA A 122 -13.74 -5.73 4.05
C ALA A 122 -12.97 -4.72 4.92
N ARG A 123 -12.76 -5.01 6.21
CA ARG A 123 -11.96 -4.13 7.09
C ARG A 123 -10.49 -4.09 6.67
N ALA A 124 -9.94 -5.22 6.25
CA ALA A 124 -8.57 -5.28 5.77
C ALA A 124 -8.40 -4.46 4.48
N TYR A 125 -9.34 -4.61 3.54
CA TYR A 125 -9.39 -3.81 2.31
C TYR A 125 -9.46 -2.31 2.62
N LEU A 126 -10.49 -1.87 3.37
CA LEU A 126 -10.70 -0.46 3.69
C LEU A 126 -9.57 0.13 4.51
N GLY A 127 -9.03 -0.63 5.46
CA GLY A 127 -7.91 -0.19 6.30
C GLY A 127 -6.64 0.07 5.49
N LEU A 128 -6.27 -0.85 4.60
CA LEU A 128 -5.09 -0.68 3.74
C LEU A 128 -5.34 0.37 2.64
N TRP A 129 -6.55 0.43 2.09
CA TRP A 129 -6.93 1.48 1.16
C TRP A 129 -6.79 2.87 1.78
N ALA A 130 -7.38 3.11 2.96
CA ALA A 130 -7.30 4.38 3.65
C ALA A 130 -5.85 4.74 4.05
N MET A 131 -5.10 3.74 4.54
CA MET A 131 -3.70 3.92 4.92
C MET A 131 -2.83 4.30 3.72
N THR A 132 -3.08 3.72 2.55
CA THR A 132 -2.37 4.08 1.30
C THR A 132 -2.80 5.45 0.80
N MET A 133 -4.10 5.78 0.89
CA MET A 133 -4.62 7.12 0.56
C MET A 133 -4.00 8.22 1.43
N MET A 134 -3.68 7.94 2.68
CA MET A 134 -3.02 8.88 3.59
C MET A 134 -1.48 8.85 3.48
N ASN A 135 -0.90 7.94 2.70
CA ASN A 135 0.55 7.80 2.61
C ASN A 135 1.19 8.96 1.82
N PRO A 136 1.98 9.83 2.46
CA PRO A 136 2.56 10.98 1.80
C PRO A 136 3.53 10.60 0.67
N LEU A 137 4.19 9.44 0.78
CA LEU A 137 5.11 8.97 -0.26
C LEU A 137 4.34 8.68 -1.55
N THR A 138 3.16 8.05 -1.44
CA THR A 138 2.28 7.78 -2.57
C THR A 138 1.81 9.10 -3.23
N VAL A 139 1.39 10.08 -2.41
CA VAL A 139 0.98 11.39 -2.89
C VAL A 139 2.12 12.09 -3.64
N VAL A 140 3.32 12.15 -3.04
CA VAL A 140 4.50 12.78 -3.66
C VAL A 140 4.90 12.08 -4.96
N TYR A 141 4.87 10.75 -4.99
CA TYR A 141 5.18 9.98 -6.18
C TYR A 141 4.23 10.31 -7.34
N PHE A 142 2.92 10.28 -7.09
CA PHE A 142 1.94 10.60 -8.13
C PHE A 142 1.94 12.07 -8.52
N MET A 143 2.27 13.00 -7.61
CA MET A 143 2.52 14.40 -7.99
C MET A 143 3.71 14.53 -8.95
N ALA A 144 4.83 13.86 -8.65
CA ALA A 144 5.99 13.87 -9.53
C ALA A 144 5.66 13.27 -10.91
N LEU A 145 4.85 12.20 -10.94
CA LEU A 145 4.38 11.59 -12.18
C LEU A 145 3.52 12.54 -13.01
N VAL A 146 2.61 13.30 -12.36
CA VAL A 146 1.79 14.33 -13.03
C VAL A 146 2.67 15.41 -13.63
N LEU A 147 3.62 15.95 -12.85
CA LEU A 147 4.52 17.00 -13.31
C LEU A 147 5.39 16.56 -14.49
N GLY A 148 5.88 15.32 -14.45
CA GLY A 148 6.70 14.74 -15.53
C GLY A 148 5.93 14.53 -16.85
N ARG A 149 4.60 14.45 -16.80
CA ARG A 149 3.75 14.23 -18.00
C ARG A 149 3.29 15.52 -18.68
N GLN A 150 3.53 16.71 -18.11
CA GLN A 150 3.06 17.98 -18.65
C GLN A 150 3.69 18.38 -19.99
N THR A 151 4.77 17.73 -20.39
CA THR A 151 5.47 18.01 -21.66
C THR A 151 4.89 17.25 -22.85
N ALA A 152 3.97 16.32 -22.65
CA ALA A 152 3.36 15.53 -23.70
C ALA A 152 2.00 16.12 -24.13
N ALA A 153 1.71 16.05 -25.46
CA ALA A 153 0.39 16.38 -25.99
C ALA A 153 -0.71 15.60 -25.24
N ALA A 154 -1.90 16.19 -25.11
CA ALA A 154 -3.01 15.60 -24.35
C ALA A 154 -3.24 14.14 -24.79
N PRO A 155 -3.04 13.16 -23.89
CA PRO A 155 -3.10 11.76 -24.27
C PRO A 155 -4.54 11.36 -24.59
N GLU A 156 -4.70 10.50 -25.60
CA GLU A 156 -5.98 9.95 -26.00
C GLU A 156 -6.64 9.18 -24.84
N ARG A 157 -7.97 9.25 -24.71
CA ARG A 157 -8.73 8.59 -23.61
C ARG A 157 -8.38 7.11 -23.45
N ALA A 158 -8.22 6.39 -24.57
CA ALA A 158 -7.84 4.97 -24.57
C ALA A 158 -6.50 4.73 -23.86
N SER A 159 -5.48 5.55 -24.15
CA SER A 159 -4.16 5.46 -23.51
C SER A 159 -4.20 5.81 -22.03
N GLN A 160 -5.07 6.73 -21.62
CA GLN A 160 -5.28 7.07 -20.21
C GLN A 160 -5.85 5.89 -19.42
N VAL A 161 -6.88 5.22 -19.94
CA VAL A 161 -7.49 4.04 -19.33
C VAL A 161 -6.47 2.90 -19.23
N VAL A 162 -5.73 2.62 -20.30
CA VAL A 162 -4.68 1.58 -20.31
C VAL A 162 -3.61 1.89 -19.26
N PHE A 163 -3.17 3.13 -19.14
CA PHE A 163 -2.20 3.54 -18.11
C PHE A 163 -2.70 3.26 -16.70
N VAL A 164 -3.94 3.68 -16.36
CA VAL A 164 -4.53 3.48 -15.02
C VAL A 164 -4.67 1.99 -14.70
N LEU A 165 -5.17 1.20 -15.66
CA LEU A 165 -5.29 -0.25 -15.49
C LEU A 165 -3.92 -0.92 -15.32
N ALA A 166 -2.91 -0.49 -16.05
CA ALA A 166 -1.54 -1.01 -15.93
C ALA A 166 -0.93 -0.69 -14.56
N VAL A 167 -1.13 0.52 -14.03
CA VAL A 167 -0.71 0.87 -12.65
C VAL A 167 -1.39 -0.04 -11.63
N PHE A 168 -2.71 -0.20 -11.74
CA PHE A 168 -3.48 -1.07 -10.84
C PHE A 168 -2.98 -2.52 -10.87
N VAL A 169 -2.80 -3.09 -12.07
CA VAL A 169 -2.36 -4.48 -12.24
C VAL A 169 -0.94 -4.68 -11.71
N ALA A 170 -0.03 -3.75 -11.98
CA ALA A 170 1.35 -3.81 -11.47
C ALA A 170 1.37 -3.74 -9.94
N SER A 171 0.66 -2.79 -9.34
CA SER A 171 0.53 -2.70 -7.89
C SER A 171 -0.13 -3.95 -7.31
N ALA A 172 -1.26 -4.40 -7.87
CA ALA A 172 -1.96 -5.60 -7.40
C ALA A 172 -1.06 -6.84 -7.42
N SER A 173 -0.32 -7.07 -8.50
CA SER A 173 0.57 -8.23 -8.62
C SER A 173 1.66 -8.22 -7.54
N TRP A 174 2.28 -7.08 -7.28
CA TRP A 174 3.30 -6.94 -6.24
C TRP A 174 2.72 -7.11 -4.84
N GLN A 175 1.61 -6.45 -4.52
CA GLN A 175 0.96 -6.56 -3.22
C GLN A 175 0.45 -7.97 -2.94
N LEU A 176 -0.05 -8.68 -3.95
CA LEU A 176 -0.44 -10.08 -3.83
C LEU A 176 0.77 -11.00 -3.58
N ALA A 177 1.91 -10.73 -4.22
CA ALA A 177 3.15 -11.44 -3.92
C ALA A 177 3.59 -11.24 -2.47
N LEU A 178 3.52 -10.00 -1.95
CA LEU A 178 3.81 -9.71 -0.55
C LEU A 178 2.82 -10.40 0.42
N ALA A 179 1.53 -10.44 0.08
CA ALA A 179 0.53 -11.17 0.86
C ALA A 179 0.82 -12.68 0.86
N GLY A 180 1.21 -13.25 -0.29
CA GLY A 180 1.65 -14.64 -0.39
C GLY A 180 2.85 -14.95 0.51
N GLY A 181 3.88 -14.12 0.47
CA GLY A 181 5.04 -14.19 1.34
C GLY A 181 4.68 -14.11 2.83
N GLY A 182 3.78 -13.19 3.18
CA GLY A 182 3.25 -13.06 4.54
C GLY A 182 2.50 -14.30 5.02
N ALA A 183 1.68 -14.90 4.15
CA ALA A 183 0.96 -16.13 4.47
C ALA A 183 1.91 -17.32 4.63
N PHE A 184 2.96 -17.42 3.83
CA PHE A 184 4.01 -18.44 3.96
C PHE A 184 4.75 -18.27 5.29
N LEU A 185 5.18 -17.07 5.63
CA LEU A 185 5.84 -16.77 6.89
C LEU A 185 4.94 -17.12 8.10
N GLY A 186 3.65 -16.80 8.03
CA GLY A 186 2.68 -17.14 9.07
C GLY A 186 2.52 -18.65 9.27
N ARG A 187 2.63 -19.45 8.20
CA ARG A 187 2.61 -20.93 8.28
C ARG A 187 3.91 -21.52 8.81
N ALA A 188 5.05 -20.97 8.39
CA ALA A 188 6.36 -21.43 8.84
C ALA A 188 6.57 -21.19 10.35
N LEU A 189 5.95 -20.15 10.91
CA LEU A 189 6.06 -19.75 12.31
C LEU A 189 4.79 -20.13 13.12
N THR A 190 4.42 -21.42 13.11
CA THR A 190 3.14 -21.91 13.68
C THR A 190 3.06 -21.88 15.21
N GLY A 191 4.19 -21.88 15.94
CA GLY A 191 4.24 -21.88 17.41
C GLY A 191 3.86 -20.54 18.05
N SER A 192 3.43 -20.54 19.32
CA SER A 192 3.10 -19.32 20.08
C SER A 192 4.28 -18.35 20.15
N ARG A 193 5.49 -18.87 20.34
CA ARG A 193 6.74 -18.08 20.33
C ARG A 193 7.05 -17.49 18.94
N GLY A 194 6.92 -18.28 17.88
CA GLY A 194 7.13 -17.82 16.50
C GLY A 194 6.17 -16.66 16.14
N ARG A 195 4.89 -16.79 16.50
CA ARG A 195 3.89 -15.72 16.30
C ARG A 195 4.20 -14.45 17.10
N LEU A 196 4.70 -14.59 18.34
CA LEU A 196 5.13 -13.43 19.13
C LEU A 196 6.33 -12.74 18.48
N ILE A 197 7.36 -13.50 18.10
CA ILE A 197 8.56 -12.97 17.45
C ILE A 197 8.19 -12.22 16.16
N THR A 198 7.38 -12.83 15.28
CA THR A 198 6.92 -12.19 14.03
C THR A 198 6.13 -10.91 14.30
N ALA A 199 5.25 -10.93 15.33
CA ALA A 199 4.46 -9.77 15.70
C ALA A 199 5.32 -8.63 16.23
N MET A 200 6.30 -8.94 17.07
CA MET A 200 7.23 -7.94 17.62
C MET A 200 8.15 -7.38 16.54
N ALA A 201 8.76 -8.22 15.72
CA ALA A 201 9.60 -7.80 14.61
C ALA A 201 8.85 -6.87 13.64
N SER A 202 7.61 -7.24 13.26
CA SER A 202 6.77 -6.38 12.41
C SER A 202 6.42 -5.04 13.09
N SER A 203 6.12 -5.06 14.39
CA SER A 203 5.79 -3.83 15.12
C SER A 203 7.00 -2.90 15.24
N ILE A 204 8.19 -3.45 15.47
CA ILE A 204 9.46 -2.70 15.49
C ILE A 204 9.74 -2.10 14.11
N LEU A 205 9.60 -2.89 13.04
CA LEU A 205 9.82 -2.41 11.68
C LEU A 205 8.85 -1.28 11.32
N ILE A 206 7.54 -1.47 11.56
CA ILE A 206 6.51 -0.45 11.27
C ILE A 206 6.76 0.81 12.12
N GLY A 207 7.06 0.67 13.40
CA GLY A 207 7.38 1.78 14.29
C GLY A 207 8.65 2.53 13.86
N GLY A 208 9.70 1.81 13.46
CA GLY A 208 10.93 2.40 12.93
C GLY A 208 10.72 3.18 11.64
N LEU A 209 9.94 2.64 10.71
CA LEU A 209 9.56 3.33 9.47
C LEU A 209 8.70 4.57 9.74
N ALA A 210 7.77 4.50 10.70
CA ALA A 210 6.96 5.66 11.10
C ALA A 210 7.83 6.76 11.74
N LEU A 211 8.79 6.39 12.58
CA LEU A 211 9.74 7.33 13.17
C LEU A 211 10.63 7.97 12.11
N HIS A 212 11.13 7.18 11.17
CA HIS A 212 11.89 7.70 10.03
C HIS A 212 11.08 8.74 9.22
N LEU A 213 9.79 8.47 8.97
CA LEU A 213 8.90 9.43 8.32
C LEU A 213 8.73 10.74 9.10
N LEU A 214 8.68 10.65 10.44
CA LEU A 214 8.61 11.84 11.31
C LEU A 214 9.90 12.66 11.25
N ILE A 215 11.06 12.01 11.37
CA ILE A 215 12.36 12.69 11.33
C ILE A 215 12.59 13.36 9.97
N ALA A 216 12.20 12.70 8.87
CA ALA A 216 12.29 13.25 7.53
C ALA A 216 11.30 14.41 7.25
N ALA A 217 10.38 14.67 8.19
CA ALA A 217 9.40 15.76 8.10
C ALA A 217 9.80 17.00 8.93
N LEU A 218 10.86 16.90 9.75
CA LEU A 218 11.47 18.00 10.50
C LEU A 218 12.55 18.69 9.69
#